data_c610a18aa66c5330b38178a751652e05
#
_entry.id   c610a18aa66c5330b38178a751652e05
#
_cell.length_a   1.000
_cell.length_b   1.000
_cell.length_c   1.000
_cell.angle_alpha   90.00
_cell.angle_beta   90.00
_cell.angle_gamma   90.00
#
_symmetry.space_group_name_H-M   'P 1'
#
loop_
_entity.id
_entity.type
_entity.pdbx_description
1 polymer ?
#
loop_
_entity_poly.entity_id
_entity_poly.type
_entity_poly.pdbx_seq_one_letter_code
_entity_poly.pdbx_strand_id
1 'polypeptide(L)'
;MIGAPQYLLTLYIAEREDDEESPISPGYVADALDRSPPAATERLQNLDAKGLVDYEPYEGATLTAEGRDAAADLYDTYQILSRFCRDVLGVNDHEDEAMQLVGNVSPTVAERLSATLLRGDGDRDGARQAAGSESTSSPDNPAS
;
A
#
# COMPACT_ATOMS: atom_id res chain seq x y z
N MET A 1 -0.86 2.64 -12.05
CA MET A 1 -1.02 1.47 -12.93
C MET A 1 -1.23 0.22 -12.09
N ILE A 2 -2.16 -0.62 -12.46
CA ILE A 2 -2.48 -1.84 -11.71
C ILE A 2 -1.72 -3.02 -12.32
N GLY A 3 -0.91 -3.66 -11.52
CA GLY A 3 -0.11 -4.79 -11.97
C GLY A 3 0.04 -5.83 -10.88
N ALA A 4 1.05 -6.70 -11.02
CA ALA A 4 1.26 -7.80 -10.08
C ALA A 4 1.33 -7.35 -8.61
N PRO A 5 2.03 -6.26 -8.27
CA PRO A 5 2.10 -5.84 -6.88
C PRO A 5 0.72 -5.56 -6.28
N GLN A 6 -0.16 -4.92 -7.05
CA GLN A 6 -1.49 -4.59 -6.56
C GLN A 6 -2.32 -5.85 -6.33
N TYR A 7 -2.16 -6.85 -7.17
CA TYR A 7 -2.88 -8.11 -7.00
C TYR A 7 -2.41 -8.85 -5.75
N LEU A 8 -1.08 -8.91 -5.54
CA LEU A 8 -0.54 -9.54 -4.34
C LEU A 8 -1.04 -8.83 -3.08
N LEU A 9 -0.98 -7.51 -3.11
CA LEU A 9 -1.40 -6.73 -1.96
C LEU A 9 -2.89 -6.90 -1.69
N THR A 10 -3.70 -6.95 -2.74
CA THR A 10 -5.14 -7.13 -2.59
C THR A 10 -5.46 -8.46 -1.90
N LEU A 11 -4.76 -9.52 -2.29
CA LEU A 11 -4.95 -10.82 -1.64
C LEU A 11 -4.57 -10.75 -0.16
N TYR A 12 -3.47 -10.09 0.13
CA TYR A 12 -2.98 -9.96 1.50
C TYR A 12 -3.97 -9.18 2.37
N ILE A 13 -4.48 -8.07 1.83
CA ILE A 13 -5.44 -7.24 2.55
C ILE A 13 -6.76 -8.01 2.77
N ALA A 14 -7.18 -8.76 1.76
CA ALA A 14 -8.41 -9.54 1.86
C ALA A 14 -8.35 -10.52 3.03
N GLU A 15 -7.23 -11.22 3.16
CA GLU A 15 -7.05 -12.16 4.25
C GLU A 15 -6.90 -11.47 5.59
N ARG A 16 -6.20 -10.35 5.60
CA ARG A 16 -5.80 -9.70 6.85
C ARG A 16 -6.85 -8.73 7.38
N GLU A 17 -7.43 -7.92 6.51
CA GLU A 17 -8.33 -6.86 6.94
C GLU A 17 -9.79 -7.16 6.69
N ASP A 18 -10.08 -7.83 5.58
CA ASP A 18 -11.45 -8.09 5.18
C ASP A 18 -11.94 -9.46 5.64
N ASP A 19 -11.07 -10.24 6.28
CA ASP A 19 -11.39 -11.58 6.80
C ASP A 19 -11.91 -12.53 5.72
N GLU A 20 -11.50 -12.31 4.47
CA GLU A 20 -11.84 -13.24 3.42
C GLU A 20 -11.03 -14.51 3.56
N GLU A 21 -11.69 -15.63 3.40
CA GLU A 21 -11.00 -16.91 3.52
C GLU A 21 -10.39 -17.30 2.18
N SER A 22 -9.15 -17.82 2.26
CA SER A 22 -8.50 -18.34 1.07
C SER A 22 -9.12 -19.67 0.67
N PRO A 23 -9.20 -19.98 -0.62
CA PRO A 23 -8.72 -19.14 -1.73
C PRO A 23 -9.64 -17.96 -2.01
N ILE A 24 -9.03 -16.85 -2.46
CA ILE A 24 -9.77 -15.63 -2.77
C ILE A 24 -10.21 -15.69 -4.23
N SER A 25 -11.49 -15.44 -4.48
CA SER A 25 -12.03 -15.59 -5.85
C SER A 25 -11.49 -14.51 -6.78
N PRO A 26 -11.35 -14.83 -8.08
CA PRO A 26 -10.95 -13.80 -9.04
C PRO A 26 -11.96 -12.64 -9.10
N GLY A 27 -13.23 -12.93 -8.88
CA GLY A 27 -14.24 -11.88 -8.87
C GLY A 27 -14.02 -10.88 -7.77
N TYR A 28 -13.66 -11.36 -6.59
CA TYR A 28 -13.35 -10.46 -5.47
C TYR A 28 -12.20 -9.53 -5.82
N VAL A 29 -11.13 -10.10 -6.38
CA VAL A 29 -9.93 -9.32 -6.74
C VAL A 29 -10.27 -8.33 -7.85
N ALA A 30 -11.04 -8.77 -8.84
CA ALA A 30 -11.44 -7.91 -9.95
C ALA A 30 -12.23 -6.71 -9.44
N ASP A 31 -13.18 -6.94 -8.55
CA ASP A 31 -13.97 -5.86 -7.97
C ASP A 31 -13.11 -4.90 -7.17
N ALA A 32 -12.21 -5.45 -6.36
CA ALA A 32 -11.35 -4.62 -5.51
C ALA A 32 -10.45 -3.71 -6.32
N LEU A 33 -9.99 -4.16 -7.48
CA LEU A 33 -9.06 -3.41 -8.32
C LEU A 33 -9.72 -2.76 -9.54
N ASP A 34 -11.04 -2.87 -9.63
CA ASP A 34 -11.80 -2.30 -10.75
C ASP A 34 -11.27 -2.84 -12.07
N ARG A 35 -11.14 -4.16 -12.16
CA ARG A 35 -10.70 -4.86 -13.37
C ARG A 35 -11.73 -5.91 -13.74
N SER A 36 -11.65 -6.37 -15.00
CA SER A 36 -12.57 -7.43 -15.43
C SER A 36 -12.16 -8.76 -14.83
N PRO A 37 -13.12 -9.68 -14.60
CA PRO A 37 -12.76 -11.00 -14.10
C PRO A 37 -11.75 -11.76 -14.99
N PRO A 38 -11.86 -11.72 -16.33
CA PRO A 38 -10.82 -12.37 -17.14
C PRO A 38 -9.44 -11.78 -16.93
N ALA A 39 -9.33 -10.45 -16.77
CA ALA A 39 -8.03 -9.80 -16.52
C ALA A 39 -7.47 -10.25 -15.19
N ALA A 40 -8.31 -10.32 -14.15
CA ALA A 40 -7.87 -10.78 -12.84
C ALA A 40 -7.40 -12.24 -12.90
N THR A 41 -8.15 -13.10 -13.59
CA THR A 41 -7.79 -14.50 -13.74
C THR A 41 -6.43 -14.64 -14.41
N GLU A 42 -6.21 -13.89 -15.48
CA GLU A 42 -4.95 -13.96 -16.21
C GLU A 42 -3.78 -13.55 -15.32
N ARG A 43 -3.97 -12.49 -14.55
CA ARG A 43 -2.90 -12.01 -13.67
C ARG A 43 -2.62 -13.00 -12.56
N LEU A 44 -3.66 -13.62 -11.99
CA LEU A 44 -3.47 -14.61 -10.95
C LEU A 44 -2.76 -15.84 -11.49
N GLN A 45 -3.05 -16.24 -12.72
CA GLN A 45 -2.33 -17.35 -13.36
C GLN A 45 -0.86 -17.00 -13.55
N ASN A 46 -0.57 -15.75 -13.92
CA ASN A 46 0.81 -15.30 -14.05
C ASN A 46 1.54 -15.36 -12.72
N LEU A 47 0.88 -14.96 -11.64
CA LEU A 47 1.48 -15.01 -10.31
C LEU A 47 1.69 -16.45 -9.85
N ASP A 48 0.79 -17.36 -10.22
CA ASP A 48 0.97 -18.79 -9.95
C ASP A 48 2.24 -19.28 -10.63
N ALA A 49 2.43 -18.91 -11.90
CA ALA A 49 3.62 -19.33 -12.64
C ALA A 49 4.90 -18.83 -12.00
N LYS A 50 4.83 -17.72 -11.28
CA LYS A 50 5.99 -17.17 -10.59
C LYS A 50 6.16 -17.70 -9.17
N GLY A 51 5.25 -18.57 -8.72
CA GLY A 51 5.34 -19.17 -7.39
C GLY A 51 4.88 -18.27 -6.27
N LEU A 52 4.15 -17.21 -6.57
CA LEU A 52 3.71 -16.25 -5.57
C LEU A 52 2.29 -16.52 -5.07
N VAL A 53 1.49 -17.21 -5.87
CA VAL A 53 0.17 -17.67 -5.44
C VAL A 53 -0.05 -19.09 -5.93
N ASP A 54 -0.98 -19.79 -5.30
CA ASP A 54 -1.52 -21.06 -5.78
C ASP A 54 -2.91 -20.74 -6.33
N TYR A 55 -3.06 -20.86 -7.63
CA TYR A 55 -4.33 -20.56 -8.27
C TYR A 55 -5.06 -21.85 -8.65
N GLU A 56 -6.27 -22.00 -8.12
CA GLU A 56 -7.12 -23.16 -8.42
C GLU A 56 -8.31 -22.69 -9.26
N PRO A 57 -8.50 -23.25 -10.46
CA PRO A 57 -9.67 -22.88 -11.27
C PRO A 57 -10.96 -23.04 -10.48
N TYR A 58 -11.87 -22.08 -10.65
CA TYR A 58 -13.16 -22.02 -10.01
C TYR A 58 -13.13 -21.79 -8.51
N GLU A 59 -11.97 -21.82 -7.88
CA GLU A 59 -11.87 -21.55 -6.44
C GLU A 59 -11.20 -20.23 -6.15
N GLY A 60 -10.03 -20.00 -6.73
CA GLY A 60 -9.35 -18.74 -6.51
C GLY A 60 -7.88 -18.90 -6.22
N ALA A 61 -7.32 -17.88 -5.56
CA ALA A 61 -5.90 -17.78 -5.33
C ALA A 61 -5.59 -17.74 -3.84
N THR A 62 -4.50 -18.40 -3.45
CA THR A 62 -3.97 -18.37 -2.09
C THR A 62 -2.51 -17.93 -2.18
N LEU A 63 -2.10 -17.02 -1.31
CA LEU A 63 -0.70 -16.60 -1.28
C LEU A 63 0.20 -17.75 -0.83
N THR A 64 1.30 -17.97 -1.54
CA THR A 64 2.33 -18.88 -1.08
C THR A 64 3.15 -18.17 0.01
N ALA A 65 4.07 -18.89 0.64
CA ALA A 65 4.97 -18.26 1.62
C ALA A 65 5.74 -17.11 0.98
N GLU A 66 6.26 -17.32 -0.23
CA GLU A 66 6.98 -16.27 -0.95
C GLU A 66 6.07 -15.11 -1.30
N GLY A 67 4.86 -15.42 -1.75
CA GLY A 67 3.89 -14.38 -2.08
C GLY A 67 3.49 -13.58 -0.86
N ARG A 68 3.35 -14.25 0.28
CA ARG A 68 2.98 -13.57 1.51
C ARG A 68 4.09 -12.63 1.98
N ASP A 69 5.34 -13.06 1.87
CA ASP A 69 6.48 -12.20 2.22
C ASP A 69 6.52 -10.96 1.34
N ALA A 70 6.36 -11.15 0.03
CA ALA A 70 6.36 -10.04 -0.89
C ALA A 70 5.18 -9.09 -0.62
N ALA A 71 4.02 -9.66 -0.34
CA ALA A 71 2.82 -8.87 -0.07
C ALA A 71 2.95 -8.10 1.23
N ALA A 72 3.59 -8.68 2.24
CA ALA A 72 3.80 -8.00 3.51
C ALA A 72 4.65 -6.75 3.33
N ASP A 73 5.71 -6.83 2.52
CA ASP A 73 6.54 -5.68 2.21
C ASP A 73 5.73 -4.61 1.49
N LEU A 74 4.90 -5.02 0.55
CA LEU A 74 4.04 -4.09 -0.17
C LEU A 74 3.02 -3.44 0.77
N TYR A 75 2.54 -4.20 1.73
CA TYR A 75 1.58 -3.69 2.70
C TYR A 75 2.20 -2.59 3.55
N ASP A 76 3.44 -2.77 3.99
CA ASP A 76 4.15 -1.74 4.76
C ASP A 76 4.27 -0.45 3.94
N THR A 77 4.68 -0.58 2.68
CA THR A 77 4.79 0.58 1.79
C THR A 77 3.43 1.21 1.55
N TYR A 78 2.41 0.40 1.37
CA TYR A 78 1.05 0.87 1.15
C TYR A 78 0.58 1.73 2.34
N GLN A 79 0.84 1.28 3.55
CA GLN A 79 0.42 2.03 4.73
C GLN A 79 1.15 3.36 4.83
N ILE A 80 2.44 3.36 4.52
CA ILE A 80 3.22 4.60 4.52
C ILE A 80 2.67 5.58 3.48
N LEU A 81 2.41 5.10 2.27
CA LEU A 81 1.88 5.93 1.21
C LEU A 81 0.48 6.44 1.54
N SER A 82 -0.37 5.60 2.08
CA SER A 82 -1.72 5.99 2.47
C SER A 82 -1.67 7.09 3.52
N ARG A 83 -0.82 6.91 4.51
CA ARG A 83 -0.67 7.90 5.57
C ARG A 83 -0.11 9.23 5.03
N PHE A 84 0.85 9.15 4.14
CA PHE A 84 1.42 10.34 3.54
C PHE A 84 0.38 11.11 2.74
N CYS A 85 -0.40 10.40 1.92
CA CYS A 85 -1.46 11.02 1.13
C CYS A 85 -2.51 11.66 2.02
N ARG A 86 -2.84 11.01 3.12
CA ARG A 86 -3.85 11.53 4.03
C ARG A 86 -3.35 12.72 4.83
N ASP A 87 -2.19 12.57 5.47
CA ASP A 87 -1.72 13.53 6.47
C ASP A 87 -0.93 14.68 5.88
N VAL A 88 -0.22 14.45 4.79
CA VAL A 88 0.62 15.47 4.18
C VAL A 88 -0.06 16.10 2.98
N LEU A 89 -0.63 15.29 2.10
CA LEU A 89 -1.24 15.79 0.88
C LEU A 89 -2.72 16.10 1.02
N GLY A 90 -3.36 15.64 2.08
CA GLY A 90 -4.77 15.93 2.32
C GLY A 90 -5.72 15.29 1.32
N VAL A 91 -5.32 14.14 0.76
CA VAL A 91 -6.12 13.44 -0.24
C VAL A 91 -7.18 12.59 0.47
N ASN A 92 -8.44 12.72 0.06
CA ASN A 92 -9.51 11.94 0.67
C ASN A 92 -9.43 10.46 0.29
N ASP A 93 -9.11 10.18 -0.97
CA ASP A 93 -9.00 8.80 -1.46
C ASP A 93 -7.60 8.26 -1.25
N HIS A 94 -7.03 8.48 -0.05
CA HIS A 94 -5.64 8.16 0.20
C HIS A 94 -5.31 6.68 0.03
N GLU A 95 -6.26 5.80 0.34
CA GLU A 95 -6.02 4.36 0.19
C GLU A 95 -5.97 3.96 -1.28
N ASP A 96 -6.86 4.52 -2.10
CA ASP A 96 -6.86 4.24 -3.53
C ASP A 96 -5.58 4.77 -4.18
N GLU A 97 -5.16 5.98 -3.78
CA GLU A 97 -3.93 6.56 -4.32
C GLU A 97 -2.72 5.73 -3.91
N ALA A 98 -2.68 5.28 -2.65
CA ALA A 98 -1.58 4.45 -2.18
C ALA A 98 -1.53 3.12 -2.94
N MET A 99 -2.69 2.54 -3.23
CA MET A 99 -2.75 1.29 -3.97
C MET A 99 -2.17 1.46 -5.38
N GLN A 100 -2.40 2.59 -6.02
CA GLN A 100 -1.84 2.83 -7.34
C GLN A 100 -0.34 3.04 -7.31
N LEU A 101 0.17 3.63 -6.23
CA LEU A 101 1.60 3.95 -6.12
C LEU A 101 2.44 2.78 -5.66
N VAL A 102 1.86 1.87 -4.90
CA VAL A 102 2.62 0.74 -4.36
C VAL A 102 3.19 -0.08 -5.51
N GLY A 103 4.42 -0.55 -5.35
CA GLY A 103 5.09 -1.28 -6.41
C GLY A 103 5.90 -0.38 -7.34
N ASN A 104 5.62 0.93 -7.33
CA ASN A 104 6.38 1.90 -8.12
C ASN A 104 7.25 2.80 -7.23
N VAL A 105 7.27 2.52 -5.93
CA VAL A 105 8.05 3.28 -4.96
C VAL A 105 9.17 2.38 -4.45
N SER A 106 10.41 2.85 -4.58
CA SER A 106 11.56 2.07 -4.15
C SER A 106 11.62 1.99 -2.63
N PRO A 107 12.29 0.97 -2.09
CA PRO A 107 12.46 0.91 -0.64
C PRO A 107 13.12 2.15 -0.06
N THR A 108 14.04 2.76 -0.80
CA THR A 108 14.69 3.99 -0.35
C THR A 108 13.68 5.12 -0.18
N VAL A 109 12.81 5.29 -1.16
CA VAL A 109 11.78 6.35 -1.08
C VAL A 109 10.81 6.05 0.05
N ALA A 110 10.39 4.78 0.19
CA ALA A 110 9.49 4.40 1.27
C ALA A 110 10.09 4.71 2.63
N GLU A 111 11.39 4.41 2.80
CA GLU A 111 12.10 4.70 4.03
C GLU A 111 12.11 6.20 4.33
N ARG A 112 12.38 7.01 3.31
CA ARG A 112 12.42 8.45 3.48
C ARG A 112 11.05 9.02 3.81
N LEU A 113 10.01 8.49 3.18
CA LEU A 113 8.65 8.91 3.50
C LEU A 113 8.30 8.56 4.95
N SER A 114 8.68 7.37 5.39
CA SER A 114 8.43 6.93 6.75
C SER A 114 9.14 7.86 7.75
N ALA A 115 10.39 8.18 7.48
CA ALA A 115 11.17 9.08 8.35
C ALA A 115 10.52 10.46 8.39
N THR A 116 10.03 10.95 7.27
CA THR A 116 9.37 12.24 7.20
C THR A 116 8.08 12.25 8.02
N LEU A 117 7.31 11.17 7.94
CA LEU A 117 6.07 11.06 8.72
C LEU A 117 6.36 11.03 10.21
N LEU A 118 7.37 10.25 10.62
CA LEU A 118 7.73 10.17 12.02
C LEU A 118 8.22 11.53 12.54
N ARG A 119 9.01 12.22 11.73
CA ARG A 119 9.49 13.55 12.10
C ARG A 119 8.34 14.53 12.19
N GLY A 120 7.41 14.46 11.23
CA GLY A 120 6.23 15.30 11.22
C GLY A 120 5.36 15.08 12.44
N ASP A 121 5.20 13.84 12.84
CA ASP A 121 4.43 13.51 14.04
C ASP A 121 5.11 14.09 15.28
N GLY A 122 6.41 13.94 15.38
CA GLY A 122 7.17 14.48 16.48
C GLY A 122 7.11 16.01 16.52
N ASP A 123 7.26 16.62 15.37
CA ASP A 123 7.15 18.06 15.25
C ASP A 123 5.77 18.54 15.64
N ARG A 124 4.78 17.79 15.20
CA ARG A 124 3.39 18.16 15.51
C ARG A 124 3.15 18.10 17.01
N ASP A 125 3.64 17.06 17.65
CA ASP A 125 3.49 16.93 19.10
C ASP A 125 4.25 18.03 19.83
N GLY A 126 5.44 18.35 19.38
CA GLY A 126 6.26 19.33 20.04
C GLY A 126 5.95 20.74 19.62
N ALA A 127 5.58 20.93 18.37
CA ALA A 127 5.48 22.24 17.77
C ALA A 127 4.07 22.67 17.43
N ARG A 128 3.11 21.94 17.83
CA ARG A 128 1.78 22.46 17.71
C ARG A 128 1.62 23.73 18.43
N GLN A 129 2.50 23.92 19.31
CA GLN A 129 2.65 25.16 19.96
C GLN A 129 3.35 26.15 19.09
N ALA A 130 4.17 25.69 18.27
CA ALA A 130 4.91 26.62 17.46
C ALA A 130 4.23 26.86 16.17
N ALA A 131 3.56 26.43 15.74
CA ALA A 131 3.23 26.50 14.51
C ALA A 131 3.34 26.94 13.58
N GLY A 132 3.69 26.75 13.83
CA GLY A 132 4.10 26.89 13.01
C GLY A 132 4.46 27.10 12.45
N SER A 133 4.63 27.45 12.86
CA SER A 133 5.60 27.62 12.26
C SER A 133 6.18 27.45 11.64
N GLU A 134 6.33 27.57 11.77
CA GLU A 134 7.34 27.56 11.24
C GLU A 134 7.64 27.38 10.62
N SER A 135 7.39 27.72 10.85
CA SER A 135 8.26 27.69 10.39
C SER A 135 8.58 27.73 10.01
N THR A 136 8.41 28.13 10.29
CA THR A 136 9.38 28.31 10.10
C THR A 136 9.82 28.37 10.00
N SER A 137 9.61 28.70 10.34
CA SER A 137 10.71 28.90 10.36
C SER A 137 11.09 28.96 10.35
N SER A 138 10.85 29.25 10.67
CA SER A 138 11.91 29.51 10.77
C SER A 138 12.19 29.64 10.77
N PRO A 139 12.15 29.90 11.05
CA PRO A 139 13.08 30.20 11.13
C PRO A 139 13.44 30.24 11.14
N ASP A 140 13.25 30.42 11.42
CA ASP A 140 14.20 30.53 11.56
C ASP A 140 14.54 30.28 11.56
N ASN A 141 14.14 30.45 11.86
CA ASN A 141 15.02 30.46 11.98
C ASN A 141 15.33 30.29 12.00
N PRO A 142 15.16 30.40 12.42
CA PRO A 142 15.86 30.41 12.44
C PRO A 142 16.17 30.11 12.37
N ALA A 143 15.76 30.15 12.69
CA ALA A 143 16.31 29.86 12.50
C ALA A 143 16.34 29.40 12.28
N SER A 144 16.08 29.64 12.35
CA SER A 144 16.43 29.33 12.04
C SER A 144 16.63 29.15 11.74
#